data_b9ac15d683f095af0ff2e2bf76c10240
#
_entry.id   b9ac15d683f095af0ff2e2bf76c10240
#
_cell.length_a   1.000
_cell.length_b   1.000
_cell.length_c   1.000
_cell.angle_alpha   90.00
_cell.angle_beta   90.00
_cell.angle_gamma   90.00
#
_symmetry.space_group_name_H-M   'P 1'
#
loop_
_entity.id
_entity.type
_entity.pdbx_description
1 polymer ?
#
loop_
_entity_poly.entity_id
_entity_poly.type
_entity_poly.pdbx_seq_one_letter_code
_entity_poly.pdbx_strand_id
1 'polypeptide(L)'
;MTWWARRRRSARCTRGAGHAGPPPTGFALLPWLLMGLGSFSNLLQGKAENPWIGGLGLLVFNSLYVYVTFRAFDREKRQSLSTRLALLAMGLVTTGLAVGYGGNWLLFFPLLGLATGATLRGRHLGRTGLLLAAYAAVLAGLREGWREAPNIGYATFLSCMVTAAILSLSEAVRELRAAREELARRAVEKERLRFSRDLHDLLGHTLSVIVVKSEAARRLAGRDLDAALAQIGDIESVGRQALTEIREAVTGYREGSLSTELTRARSALAAASVEPVVRQSGAPLAPQTEALLGWVVREAVTNVVRH
;
A
#
# COMPACT_ATOMS: atom_id res chain seq x y z
N MET A 1 32.76 -14.85 -14.08
CA MET A 1 32.33 -13.48 -13.67
C MET A 1 30.83 -13.51 -13.51
N THR A 2 30.42 -13.68 -12.54
CA THR A 2 29.98 -13.80 -11.14
C THR A 2 28.52 -13.35 -11.01
N TRP A 3 27.69 -14.35 -10.85
CA TRP A 3 26.23 -14.34 -10.56
C TRP A 3 25.82 -13.35 -9.44
N TRP A 4 26.72 -12.92 -8.59
CA TRP A 4 26.51 -11.97 -7.48
C TRP A 4 26.30 -10.50 -7.90
N ALA A 5 26.69 -10.09 -9.08
CA ALA A 5 26.55 -8.69 -9.53
C ALA A 5 25.12 -8.34 -9.99
N ARG A 6 24.28 -9.33 -10.29
CA ARG A 6 22.89 -9.12 -10.77
C ARG A 6 21.87 -8.87 -9.64
N ARG A 7 22.15 -9.33 -8.42
CA ARG A 7 21.24 -9.19 -7.26
C ARG A 7 21.27 -7.81 -6.59
N ARG A 8 22.29 -6.99 -6.84
CA ARG A 8 22.38 -5.65 -6.21
C ARG A 8 21.74 -4.51 -7.02
N ARG A 9 21.28 -4.75 -8.25
CA ARG A 9 20.62 -3.71 -9.07
C ARG A 9 19.10 -3.67 -8.95
N SER A 10 18.46 -4.72 -8.45
CA SER A 10 17.00 -4.73 -8.24
C SER A 10 16.52 -4.07 -6.93
N ALA A 11 17.45 -3.74 -6.04
CA ALA A 11 17.10 -3.17 -4.72
C ALA A 11 17.10 -1.62 -4.67
N ARG A 12 17.32 -0.92 -5.79
CA ARG A 12 17.46 0.55 -5.79
C ARG A 12 16.35 1.32 -6.52
N CYS A 13 15.28 0.66 -6.95
CA CYS A 13 14.20 1.31 -7.73
C CYS A 13 12.87 1.47 -6.99
N THR A 14 12.85 1.46 -5.64
CA THR A 14 11.63 1.68 -4.86
C THR A 14 11.74 2.85 -3.87
N ARG A 15 12.38 3.96 -4.28
CA ARG A 15 12.40 5.20 -3.50
C ARG A 15 11.47 6.25 -4.10
N GLY A 16 10.18 5.93 -4.18
CA GLY A 16 9.14 6.85 -4.63
C GLY A 16 7.79 6.61 -3.96
N ALA A 17 7.71 5.69 -3.00
CA ALA A 17 6.51 5.51 -2.20
C ALA A 17 6.57 6.45 -0.99
N GLY A 18 5.62 7.38 -0.90
CA GLY A 18 5.45 8.33 0.20
C GLY A 18 5.67 7.64 1.56
N HIS A 19 6.21 8.39 2.50
CA HIS A 19 6.57 7.98 3.86
C HIS A 19 5.38 7.36 4.61
N ALA A 20 5.05 6.12 4.27
CA ALA A 20 4.24 5.30 5.15
C ALA A 20 5.19 4.84 6.27
N GLY A 21 5.00 5.35 7.48
CA GLY A 21 5.72 4.90 8.65
C GLY A 21 5.70 3.37 8.76
N PRO A 22 6.64 2.77 9.51
CA PRO A 22 6.69 1.33 9.68
C PRO A 22 5.31 0.82 10.15
N PRO A 23 4.88 -0.36 9.68
CA PRO A 23 3.60 -0.92 10.09
C PRO A 23 3.53 -1.00 11.61
N PRO A 24 2.37 -0.68 12.23
CA PRO A 24 2.23 -0.81 13.67
C PRO A 24 2.53 -2.27 14.06
N THR A 25 3.45 -2.43 14.97
CA THR A 25 3.88 -3.73 15.52
C THR A 25 3.54 -3.80 16.99
N GLY A 26 3.62 -4.97 17.60
CA GLY A 26 3.42 -5.14 19.04
C GLY A 26 4.26 -4.18 19.90
N PHE A 27 5.41 -3.75 19.40
CA PHE A 27 6.27 -2.75 20.06
C PHE A 27 5.59 -1.39 20.25
N ALA A 28 4.65 -0.99 19.38
CA ALA A 28 3.93 0.29 19.51
C ALA A 28 3.02 0.34 20.75
N LEU A 29 2.64 -0.82 21.29
CA LEU A 29 1.79 -0.93 22.48
C LEU A 29 2.57 -1.11 23.79
N LEU A 30 3.89 -1.40 23.74
CA LEU A 30 4.71 -1.59 24.94
C LEU A 30 4.89 -0.33 25.79
N PRO A 31 5.00 0.89 25.25
CA PRO A 31 5.13 2.09 26.08
C PRO A 31 3.99 2.30 27.07
N TRP A 32 2.79 1.78 26.77
CA TRP A 32 1.65 1.87 27.68
C TRP A 32 1.84 1.10 28.99
N LEU A 33 2.77 0.12 29.05
CA LEU A 33 3.15 -0.55 30.31
C LEU A 33 3.74 0.43 31.36
N LEU A 34 4.22 1.60 30.93
CA LEU A 34 4.67 2.65 31.84
C LEU A 34 3.54 3.16 32.76
N MET A 35 2.27 2.97 32.40
CA MET A 35 1.15 3.26 33.30
C MET A 35 1.19 2.42 34.59
N GLY A 36 1.84 1.26 34.56
CA GLY A 36 2.06 0.41 35.73
C GLY A 36 3.16 0.91 36.69
N LEU A 37 3.92 1.96 36.33
CA LEU A 37 5.00 2.47 37.15
C LEU A 37 4.53 2.98 38.53
N GLY A 38 3.33 3.54 38.63
CA GLY A 38 2.73 3.96 39.88
C GLY A 38 2.55 2.81 40.86
N SER A 39 2.05 1.67 40.38
CA SER A 39 1.89 0.44 41.16
C SER A 39 3.23 -0.15 41.56
N PHE A 40 4.21 -0.14 40.63
CA PHE A 40 5.59 -0.58 40.92
C PHE A 40 6.26 0.31 41.98
N SER A 41 6.08 1.63 41.90
CA SER A 41 6.58 2.57 42.90
C SER A 41 5.99 2.31 44.29
N ASN A 42 4.68 1.99 44.37
CA ASN A 42 4.02 1.64 45.63
C ASN A 42 4.61 0.36 46.26
N LEU A 43 5.01 -0.61 45.44
CA LEU A 43 5.71 -1.81 45.93
C LEU A 43 7.06 -1.49 46.51
N LEU A 44 7.87 -0.67 45.84
CA LEU A 44 9.23 -0.28 46.32
C LEU A 44 9.16 0.57 47.56
N GLN A 45 8.13 1.39 47.75
CA GLN A 45 7.94 2.23 48.93
C GLN A 45 7.32 1.47 50.13
N GLY A 46 7.09 0.17 50.02
CA GLY A 46 6.51 -0.64 51.08
C GLY A 46 5.05 -0.28 51.43
N LYS A 47 4.35 0.43 50.56
CA LYS A 47 2.94 0.84 50.78
C LYS A 47 1.94 -0.27 50.51
N ALA A 48 2.38 -1.39 49.93
CA ALA A 48 1.54 -2.53 49.64
C ALA A 48 1.53 -3.51 50.84
N GLU A 49 0.34 -3.94 51.28
CA GLU A 49 0.22 -4.88 52.40
C GLU A 49 0.96 -6.21 52.17
N ASN A 50 0.99 -6.70 50.93
CA ASN A 50 1.71 -7.92 50.54
C ASN A 50 2.54 -7.71 49.26
N PRO A 51 3.75 -7.17 49.35
CA PRO A 51 4.57 -6.76 48.19
C PRO A 51 4.91 -7.92 47.26
N TRP A 52 5.03 -9.14 47.75
CA TRP A 52 5.31 -10.32 46.95
C TRP A 52 4.14 -10.70 46.05
N ILE A 53 2.89 -10.65 46.54
CA ILE A 53 1.68 -10.92 45.75
C ILE A 53 1.51 -9.85 44.70
N GLY A 54 1.67 -8.56 45.06
CA GLY A 54 1.62 -7.45 44.12
C GLY A 54 2.69 -7.54 43.02
N GLY A 55 3.93 -7.86 43.42
CA GLY A 55 5.03 -8.04 42.49
C GLY A 55 4.82 -9.19 41.49
N LEU A 56 4.36 -10.35 41.99
CA LEU A 56 4.01 -11.49 41.13
C LEU A 56 2.86 -11.16 40.18
N GLY A 57 1.82 -10.50 40.71
CA GLY A 57 0.68 -10.06 39.91
C GLY A 57 1.09 -9.09 38.79
N LEU A 58 1.95 -8.13 39.10
CA LEU A 58 2.53 -7.18 38.12
C LEU A 58 3.31 -7.93 37.03
N LEU A 59 4.15 -8.90 37.44
CA LEU A 59 4.94 -9.70 36.48
C LEU A 59 4.03 -10.51 35.57
N VAL A 60 3.03 -11.21 36.13
CA VAL A 60 2.08 -12.00 35.37
C VAL A 60 1.26 -11.13 34.41
N PHE A 61 0.75 -9.98 34.89
CA PHE A 61 0.02 -9.03 34.04
C PHE A 61 0.88 -8.56 32.87
N ASN A 62 2.10 -8.08 33.12
CA ASN A 62 3.00 -7.58 32.08
C ASN A 62 3.35 -8.69 31.06
N SER A 63 3.60 -9.91 31.53
CA SER A 63 3.86 -11.06 30.66
C SER A 63 2.68 -11.39 29.76
N LEU A 64 1.47 -11.43 30.31
CA LEU A 64 0.23 -11.64 29.56
C LEU A 64 -0.05 -10.49 28.59
N TYR A 65 0.18 -9.26 29.00
CA TYR A 65 0.02 -8.08 28.15
C TYR A 65 0.94 -8.13 26.91
N VAL A 66 2.23 -8.38 27.12
CA VAL A 66 3.20 -8.58 26.03
C VAL A 66 2.77 -9.72 25.11
N TYR A 67 2.41 -10.87 25.69
CA TYR A 67 1.94 -12.02 24.92
C TYR A 67 0.73 -11.69 24.04
N VAL A 68 -0.30 -11.04 24.61
CA VAL A 68 -1.53 -10.68 23.89
C VAL A 68 -1.26 -9.64 22.81
N THR A 69 -0.48 -8.58 23.13
CA THR A 69 -0.21 -7.48 22.19
C THR A 69 0.58 -7.95 20.97
N PHE A 70 1.59 -8.81 21.14
CA PHE A 70 2.31 -9.35 19.98
C PHE A 70 1.45 -10.26 19.10
N ARG A 71 0.53 -11.01 19.68
CA ARG A 71 -0.39 -11.88 18.91
C ARG A 71 -1.53 -11.12 18.25
N ALA A 72 -1.86 -9.93 18.71
CA ALA A 72 -2.92 -9.09 18.15
C ALA A 72 -2.67 -8.68 16.68
N PHE A 73 -1.40 -8.63 16.24
CA PHE A 73 -1.00 -8.24 14.89
C PHE A 73 -1.00 -9.40 13.87
N ASP A 74 -1.12 -10.64 14.34
CA ASP A 74 -1.25 -11.83 13.51
C ASP A 74 -2.71 -12.31 13.55
N ARG A 75 -3.39 -12.37 12.40
CA ARG A 75 -4.83 -12.67 12.33
C ARG A 75 -5.18 -14.06 12.88
N GLU A 76 -4.35 -15.05 12.57
CA GLU A 76 -4.57 -16.42 13.05
C GLU A 76 -4.34 -16.53 14.56
N LYS A 77 -3.24 -15.98 15.06
CA LYS A 77 -2.89 -16.00 16.48
C LYS A 77 -3.86 -15.18 17.31
N ARG A 78 -4.35 -14.06 16.78
CA ARG A 78 -5.36 -13.20 17.44
C ARG A 78 -6.66 -13.96 17.75
N GLN A 79 -7.10 -14.82 16.82
CA GLN A 79 -8.35 -15.59 16.97
C GLN A 79 -8.16 -16.90 17.74
N SER A 80 -6.92 -17.28 18.08
CA SER A 80 -6.62 -18.52 18.77
C SER A 80 -7.21 -18.55 20.18
N LEU A 81 -7.58 -19.76 20.63
CA LEU A 81 -8.09 -19.99 21.98
C LEU A 81 -7.09 -19.52 23.06
N SER A 82 -5.79 -19.73 22.82
CA SER A 82 -4.73 -19.28 23.73
C SER A 82 -4.70 -17.79 23.96
N THR A 83 -4.95 -16.97 22.92
CA THR A 83 -5.01 -15.51 23.06
C THR A 83 -6.26 -15.08 23.83
N ARG A 84 -7.40 -15.73 23.62
CA ARG A 84 -8.63 -15.47 24.37
C ARG A 84 -8.48 -15.84 25.85
N LEU A 85 -7.88 -16.98 26.13
CA LEU A 85 -7.59 -17.41 27.50
C LEU A 85 -6.60 -16.48 28.20
N ALA A 86 -5.55 -16.04 27.50
CA ALA A 86 -4.60 -15.06 28.04
C ALA A 86 -5.28 -13.73 28.37
N LEU A 87 -6.20 -13.25 27.51
CA LEU A 87 -6.97 -12.04 27.78
C LEU A 87 -7.90 -12.20 28.99
N LEU A 88 -8.57 -13.34 29.15
CA LEU A 88 -9.37 -13.66 30.32
C LEU A 88 -8.53 -13.74 31.58
N ALA A 89 -7.38 -14.41 31.54
CA ALA A 89 -6.45 -14.49 32.65
C ALA A 89 -5.94 -13.09 33.05
N MET A 90 -5.64 -12.24 32.06
CA MET A 90 -5.24 -10.86 32.30
C MET A 90 -6.37 -10.07 32.99
N GLY A 91 -7.63 -10.29 32.61
CA GLY A 91 -8.80 -9.70 33.27
C GLY A 91 -8.93 -10.16 34.72
N LEU A 92 -8.74 -11.45 35.00
CA LEU A 92 -8.76 -11.99 36.38
C LEU A 92 -7.64 -11.40 37.24
N VAL A 93 -6.42 -11.33 36.71
CA VAL A 93 -5.28 -10.71 37.40
C VAL A 93 -5.54 -9.25 37.69
N THR A 94 -6.04 -8.48 36.71
CA THR A 94 -6.41 -7.07 36.87
C THR A 94 -7.44 -6.90 37.98
N THR A 95 -8.48 -7.71 37.99
CA THR A 95 -9.53 -7.68 39.02
C THR A 95 -8.95 -8.00 40.39
N GLY A 96 -8.16 -9.07 40.52
CA GLY A 96 -7.52 -9.46 41.78
C GLY A 96 -6.62 -8.36 42.36
N LEU A 97 -5.82 -7.73 41.52
CA LEU A 97 -4.95 -6.63 41.91
C LEU A 97 -5.73 -5.36 42.29
N ALA A 98 -6.77 -5.02 41.54
CA ALA A 98 -7.63 -3.88 41.83
C ALA A 98 -8.40 -4.06 43.13
N VAL A 99 -8.95 -5.27 43.39
CA VAL A 99 -9.66 -5.60 44.63
C VAL A 99 -8.68 -5.63 45.83
N GLY A 100 -7.50 -6.19 45.65
CA GLY A 100 -6.52 -6.32 46.74
C GLY A 100 -5.87 -4.99 47.15
N TYR A 101 -5.51 -4.16 46.16
CA TYR A 101 -4.65 -2.99 46.44
C TYR A 101 -5.34 -1.63 46.18
N GLY A 102 -6.32 -1.53 45.28
CA GLY A 102 -6.96 -0.25 44.91
C GLY A 102 -6.01 0.77 44.27
N GLY A 103 -6.34 2.06 44.31
CA GLY A 103 -5.49 3.16 43.88
C GLY A 103 -4.88 2.98 42.47
N ASN A 104 -3.56 3.10 42.40
CA ASN A 104 -2.83 3.00 41.13
C ASN A 104 -3.02 1.66 40.38
N TRP A 105 -3.49 0.60 41.05
CA TRP A 105 -3.74 -0.70 40.42
C TRP A 105 -5.02 -0.72 39.55
N LEU A 106 -5.91 0.26 39.72
CA LEU A 106 -7.05 0.45 38.85
C LEU A 106 -6.66 0.86 37.42
N LEU A 107 -5.45 1.41 37.22
CA LEU A 107 -4.92 1.76 35.91
C LEU A 107 -4.64 0.55 35.00
N PHE A 108 -4.65 -0.67 35.55
CA PHE A 108 -4.58 -1.88 34.73
C PHE A 108 -5.88 -2.14 33.91
N PHE A 109 -7.01 -1.55 34.27
CA PHE A 109 -8.24 -1.64 33.47
C PHE A 109 -8.12 -0.92 32.12
N PRO A 110 -7.62 0.32 32.00
CA PRO A 110 -7.28 0.93 30.72
C PRO A 110 -6.32 0.08 29.88
N LEU A 111 -5.29 -0.55 30.48
CA LEU A 111 -4.37 -1.45 29.78
C LEU A 111 -5.07 -2.74 29.30
N LEU A 112 -5.96 -3.29 30.10
CA LEU A 112 -6.84 -4.41 29.71
C LEU A 112 -7.77 -4.00 28.55
N GLY A 113 -8.31 -2.77 28.62
CA GLY A 113 -9.11 -2.18 27.54
C GLY A 113 -8.31 -2.09 26.23
N LEU A 114 -7.07 -1.61 26.29
CA LEU A 114 -6.17 -1.54 25.15
C LEU A 114 -5.90 -2.92 24.54
N ALA A 115 -5.57 -3.92 25.36
CA ALA A 115 -5.35 -5.29 24.92
C ALA A 115 -6.62 -5.91 24.31
N THR A 116 -7.79 -5.63 24.89
CA THR A 116 -9.10 -6.04 24.38
C THR A 116 -9.37 -5.41 23.02
N GLY A 117 -9.16 -4.10 22.86
CA GLY A 117 -9.30 -3.36 21.61
C GLY A 117 -8.29 -3.82 20.55
N ALA A 118 -7.09 -4.28 20.94
CA ALA A 118 -6.11 -4.84 20.02
C ALA A 118 -6.51 -6.23 19.50
N THR A 119 -7.19 -7.05 20.30
CA THR A 119 -7.52 -8.44 19.97
C THR A 119 -8.89 -8.63 19.39
N LEU A 120 -9.91 -7.94 19.90
CA LEU A 120 -11.29 -8.06 19.43
C LEU A 120 -11.54 -7.17 18.21
N ARG A 121 -12.34 -7.66 17.27
CA ARG A 121 -12.76 -6.94 16.05
C ARG A 121 -14.24 -7.22 15.77
N GLY A 122 -14.87 -6.29 15.03
CA GLY A 122 -16.23 -6.43 14.54
C GLY A 122 -17.30 -5.97 15.53
N ARG A 123 -18.56 -6.39 15.27
CA ARG A 123 -19.77 -5.87 15.91
C ARG A 123 -19.86 -6.03 17.44
N HIS A 124 -19.11 -6.97 17.99
CA HIS A 124 -19.15 -7.24 19.44
C HIS A 124 -18.18 -6.36 20.23
N LEU A 125 -17.25 -5.67 19.57
CA LEU A 125 -16.25 -4.84 20.22
C LEU A 125 -16.88 -3.73 21.09
N GLY A 126 -17.87 -3.00 20.57
CA GLY A 126 -18.53 -1.92 21.31
C GLY A 126 -19.22 -2.42 22.59
N ARG A 127 -19.90 -3.58 22.51
CA ARG A 127 -20.56 -4.21 23.67
C ARG A 127 -19.53 -4.68 24.70
N THR A 128 -18.49 -5.38 24.28
CA THR A 128 -17.45 -5.86 25.20
C THR A 128 -16.66 -4.72 25.82
N GLY A 129 -16.34 -3.66 25.06
CA GLY A 129 -15.68 -2.48 25.57
C GLY A 129 -16.56 -1.73 26.60
N LEU A 130 -17.87 -1.60 26.34
CA LEU A 130 -18.81 -0.96 27.26
C LEU A 130 -18.97 -1.79 28.55
N LEU A 131 -19.12 -3.11 28.45
CA LEU A 131 -19.24 -4.00 29.61
C LEU A 131 -17.96 -3.95 30.46
N LEU A 132 -16.79 -3.97 29.83
CA LEU A 132 -15.51 -3.86 30.53
C LEU A 132 -15.38 -2.52 31.24
N ALA A 133 -15.76 -1.43 30.58
CA ALA A 133 -15.73 -0.08 31.15
C ALA A 133 -16.69 0.07 32.33
N ALA A 134 -17.91 -0.45 32.20
CA ALA A 134 -18.90 -0.45 33.27
C ALA A 134 -18.40 -1.25 34.48
N TYR A 135 -17.81 -2.44 34.23
CA TYR A 135 -17.21 -3.26 35.28
C TYR A 135 -16.06 -2.52 35.99
N ALA A 136 -15.15 -1.91 35.22
CA ALA A 136 -14.04 -1.12 35.77
C ALA A 136 -14.53 0.07 36.59
N ALA A 137 -15.55 0.79 36.12
CA ALA A 137 -16.17 1.92 36.84
C ALA A 137 -16.80 1.49 38.17
N VAL A 138 -17.56 0.40 38.16
CA VAL A 138 -18.17 -0.13 39.40
C VAL A 138 -17.08 -0.52 40.41
N LEU A 139 -16.04 -1.21 39.97
CA LEU A 139 -14.97 -1.62 40.86
C LEU A 139 -14.19 -0.42 41.42
N ALA A 140 -13.91 0.59 40.59
CA ALA A 140 -13.29 1.84 41.02
C ALA A 140 -14.17 2.58 42.04
N GLY A 141 -15.48 2.65 41.80
CA GLY A 141 -16.45 3.27 42.68
C GLY A 141 -16.52 2.60 44.06
N LEU A 142 -16.45 1.29 44.10
CA LEU A 142 -16.45 0.50 45.36
C LEU A 142 -15.12 0.61 46.15
N ARG A 143 -14.00 0.83 45.47
CA ARG A 143 -12.67 0.86 46.13
C ARG A 143 -12.20 2.28 46.48
N GLU A 144 -12.40 3.25 45.60
CA GLU A 144 -11.89 4.62 45.76
C GLU A 144 -12.97 5.68 45.87
N GLY A 145 -14.22 5.25 45.75
CA GLY A 145 -15.38 6.17 45.75
C GLY A 145 -15.89 6.52 44.37
N TRP A 146 -17.18 6.87 44.31
CA TRP A 146 -17.92 7.07 43.04
C TRP A 146 -17.45 8.27 42.21
N ARG A 147 -16.57 9.13 42.74
CA ARG A 147 -15.93 10.21 41.99
C ARG A 147 -14.90 9.69 40.98
N GLU A 148 -14.20 8.59 41.30
CA GLU A 148 -13.19 7.99 40.44
C GLU A 148 -13.79 7.01 39.43
N ALA A 149 -15.00 6.51 39.67
CA ALA A 149 -15.66 5.55 38.79
C ALA A 149 -15.75 6.01 37.31
N PRO A 150 -16.18 7.27 36.99
CA PRO A 150 -16.25 7.73 35.61
C PRO A 150 -14.86 7.78 34.94
N ASN A 151 -13.82 8.20 35.68
CA ASN A 151 -12.47 8.35 35.17
C ASN A 151 -11.90 7.01 34.68
N ILE A 152 -11.97 5.97 35.52
CA ILE A 152 -11.48 4.63 35.18
C ILE A 152 -12.33 3.97 34.08
N GLY A 153 -13.64 4.09 34.20
CA GLY A 153 -14.56 3.55 33.17
C GLY A 153 -14.34 4.19 31.81
N TYR A 154 -14.28 5.53 31.75
CA TYR A 154 -14.04 6.27 30.53
C TYR A 154 -12.66 5.95 29.93
N ALA A 155 -11.59 5.97 30.76
CA ALA A 155 -10.24 5.62 30.31
C ALA A 155 -10.19 4.19 29.72
N THR A 156 -10.86 3.22 30.35
CA THR A 156 -10.94 1.83 29.88
C THR A 156 -11.68 1.74 28.56
N PHE A 157 -12.83 2.41 28.44
CA PHE A 157 -13.60 2.43 27.19
C PHE A 157 -12.82 3.09 26.06
N LEU A 158 -12.25 4.27 26.33
CA LEU A 158 -11.50 5.03 25.34
C LEU A 158 -10.26 4.25 24.86
N SER A 159 -9.49 3.65 25.79
CA SER A 159 -8.34 2.82 25.43
C SER A 159 -8.74 1.65 24.53
N CYS A 160 -9.86 0.99 24.80
CA CYS A 160 -10.38 -0.11 23.99
C CYS A 160 -10.80 0.39 22.59
N MET A 161 -11.60 1.45 22.51
CA MET A 161 -12.15 1.94 21.24
C MET A 161 -11.09 2.57 20.34
N VAL A 162 -10.22 3.42 20.91
CA VAL A 162 -9.17 4.10 20.14
C VAL A 162 -8.17 3.08 19.59
N THR A 163 -7.73 2.11 20.40
CA THR A 163 -6.83 1.05 19.93
C THR A 163 -7.47 0.25 18.80
N ALA A 164 -8.71 -0.16 18.97
CA ALA A 164 -9.43 -0.90 17.95
C ALA A 164 -9.61 -0.09 16.66
N ALA A 165 -9.95 1.19 16.76
CA ALA A 165 -10.11 2.09 15.62
C ALA A 165 -8.80 2.28 14.85
N ILE A 166 -7.69 2.57 15.55
CA ILE A 166 -6.38 2.77 14.92
C ILE A 166 -5.94 1.49 14.20
N LEU A 167 -6.05 0.34 14.84
CA LEU A 167 -5.60 -0.91 14.25
C LEU A 167 -6.50 -1.38 13.10
N SER A 168 -7.84 -1.20 13.20
CA SER A 168 -8.75 -1.53 12.11
C SER A 168 -8.55 -0.61 10.90
N LEU A 169 -8.33 0.69 11.12
CA LEU A 169 -8.00 1.63 10.05
C LEU A 169 -6.67 1.27 9.37
N SER A 170 -5.66 0.89 10.15
CA SER A 170 -4.36 0.45 9.61
C SER A 170 -4.48 -0.84 8.79
N GLU A 171 -5.34 -1.78 9.19
CA GLU A 171 -5.67 -2.99 8.42
C GLU A 171 -6.37 -2.62 7.10
N ALA A 172 -7.42 -1.78 7.15
CA ALA A 172 -8.16 -1.36 5.96
C ALA A 172 -7.28 -0.60 4.95
N VAL A 173 -6.41 0.29 5.42
CA VAL A 173 -5.45 1.00 4.54
C VAL A 173 -4.48 0.03 3.87
N ARG A 174 -4.01 -1.00 4.57
CA ARG A 174 -3.13 -2.03 3.98
C ARG A 174 -3.85 -2.85 2.92
N GLU A 175 -5.07 -3.31 3.20
CA GLU A 175 -5.89 -4.06 2.24
C GLU A 175 -6.18 -3.22 0.99
N LEU A 176 -6.51 -1.93 1.16
CA LEU A 176 -6.74 -1.03 0.05
C LEU A 176 -5.49 -0.82 -0.82
N ARG A 177 -4.31 -0.68 -0.20
CA ARG A 177 -3.05 -0.55 -0.94
C ARG A 177 -2.73 -1.82 -1.73
N ALA A 178 -2.86 -2.98 -1.11
CA ALA A 178 -2.65 -4.26 -1.77
C ALA A 178 -3.61 -4.46 -2.96
N ALA A 179 -4.89 -4.12 -2.79
CA ALA A 179 -5.87 -4.18 -3.87
C ALA A 179 -5.54 -3.21 -5.02
N ARG A 180 -5.08 -1.98 -4.71
CA ARG A 180 -4.64 -1.02 -5.74
C ARG A 180 -3.42 -1.49 -6.52
N GLU A 181 -2.43 -2.08 -5.85
CA GLU A 181 -1.24 -2.63 -6.49
C GLU A 181 -1.61 -3.79 -7.41
N GLU A 182 -2.51 -4.66 -6.99
CA GLU A 182 -3.01 -5.77 -7.80
C GLU A 182 -3.79 -5.28 -9.02
N LEU A 183 -4.67 -4.28 -8.86
CA LEU A 183 -5.38 -3.66 -9.98
C LEU A 183 -4.42 -3.00 -10.98
N ALA A 184 -3.39 -2.31 -10.50
CA ALA A 184 -2.37 -1.70 -11.36
C ALA A 184 -1.61 -2.77 -12.16
N ARG A 185 -1.23 -3.89 -11.54
CA ARG A 185 -0.57 -5.01 -12.23
C ARG A 185 -1.47 -5.60 -13.32
N ARG A 186 -2.74 -5.86 -12.99
CA ARG A 186 -3.72 -6.38 -13.97
C ARG A 186 -3.98 -5.41 -15.11
N ALA A 187 -4.01 -4.10 -14.84
CA ALA A 187 -4.16 -3.09 -15.90
C ALA A 187 -2.98 -3.13 -16.88
N VAL A 188 -1.74 -3.21 -16.39
CA VAL A 188 -0.54 -3.33 -17.23
C VAL A 188 -0.56 -4.62 -18.05
N GLU A 189 -0.94 -5.74 -17.45
CA GLU A 189 -1.03 -7.04 -18.15
C GLU A 189 -2.10 -7.01 -19.25
N LYS A 190 -3.28 -6.46 -18.94
CA LYS A 190 -4.37 -6.29 -19.91
C LYS A 190 -3.93 -5.41 -21.09
N GLU A 191 -3.23 -4.31 -20.79
CA GLU A 191 -2.73 -3.41 -21.83
C GLU A 191 -1.68 -4.10 -22.71
N ARG A 192 -0.77 -4.89 -22.11
CA ARG A 192 0.19 -5.68 -22.88
C ARG A 192 -0.47 -6.70 -23.79
N LEU A 193 -1.52 -7.37 -23.32
CA LEU A 193 -2.28 -8.33 -24.13
C LEU A 193 -3.05 -7.63 -25.26
N ARG A 194 -3.61 -6.43 -25.00
CA ARG A 194 -4.26 -5.61 -26.02
C ARG A 194 -3.25 -5.24 -27.09
N PHE A 195 -2.13 -4.67 -26.71
CA PHE A 195 -1.06 -4.28 -27.62
C PHE A 195 -0.54 -5.44 -28.48
N SER A 196 -0.34 -6.62 -27.87
CA SER A 196 0.08 -7.82 -28.60
C SER A 196 -0.96 -8.24 -29.66
N ARG A 197 -2.23 -8.07 -29.36
CA ARG A 197 -3.33 -8.40 -30.30
C ARG A 197 -3.38 -7.38 -31.44
N ASP A 198 -3.32 -6.09 -31.10
CA ASP A 198 -3.31 -5.01 -32.09
C ASP A 198 -2.14 -5.13 -33.06
N LEU A 199 -0.92 -5.50 -32.58
CA LEU A 199 0.23 -5.81 -33.42
C LEU A 199 0.02 -7.05 -34.28
N HIS A 200 -0.60 -8.10 -33.73
CA HIS A 200 -0.86 -9.32 -34.51
C HIS A 200 -1.85 -9.08 -35.65
N ASP A 201 -2.88 -8.30 -35.39
CA ASP A 201 -3.91 -7.95 -36.40
C ASP A 201 -3.30 -7.08 -37.50
N LEU A 202 -2.48 -6.08 -37.15
CA LEU A 202 -1.77 -5.25 -38.11
C LEU A 202 -0.83 -6.06 -38.99
N LEU A 203 0.01 -6.91 -38.38
CA LEU A 203 0.94 -7.77 -39.09
C LEU A 203 0.22 -8.80 -39.96
N GLY A 204 -0.83 -9.44 -39.45
CA GLY A 204 -1.59 -10.45 -40.15
C GLY A 204 -2.26 -9.89 -41.41
N HIS A 205 -2.86 -8.69 -41.29
CA HIS A 205 -3.45 -8.00 -42.44
C HIS A 205 -2.40 -7.66 -43.52
N THR A 206 -1.31 -7.03 -43.11
CA THR A 206 -0.24 -6.62 -44.03
C THR A 206 0.39 -7.80 -44.77
N LEU A 207 0.74 -8.88 -44.00
CA LEU A 207 1.31 -10.08 -44.59
C LEU A 207 0.33 -10.75 -45.59
N SER A 208 -0.95 -10.77 -45.30
CA SER A 208 -1.96 -11.31 -46.19
C SER A 208 -2.01 -10.53 -47.52
N VAL A 209 -1.97 -9.20 -47.49
CA VAL A 209 -1.92 -8.34 -48.69
C VAL A 209 -0.64 -8.60 -49.48
N ILE A 210 0.52 -8.72 -48.84
CA ILE A 210 1.81 -9.01 -49.48
C ILE A 210 1.73 -10.38 -50.21
N VAL A 211 1.19 -11.41 -49.56
CA VAL A 211 1.05 -12.76 -50.15
C VAL A 211 0.17 -12.71 -51.39
N VAL A 212 -0.99 -12.08 -51.33
CA VAL A 212 -1.93 -11.95 -52.48
C VAL A 212 -1.28 -11.20 -53.64
N LYS A 213 -0.62 -10.07 -53.37
CA LYS A 213 0.09 -9.29 -54.40
C LYS A 213 1.28 -10.03 -55.00
N SER A 214 2.02 -10.81 -54.21
CA SER A 214 3.12 -11.65 -54.69
C SER A 214 2.61 -12.74 -55.60
N GLU A 215 1.49 -13.38 -55.31
CA GLU A 215 0.87 -14.36 -56.17
C GLU A 215 0.37 -13.74 -57.48
N ALA A 216 -0.20 -12.54 -57.43
CA ALA A 216 -0.61 -11.78 -58.62
C ALA A 216 0.61 -11.45 -59.49
N ALA A 217 1.67 -10.90 -58.93
CA ALA A 217 2.89 -10.60 -59.65
C ALA A 217 3.46 -11.85 -60.37
N ARG A 218 3.51 -13.01 -59.67
CA ARG A 218 3.97 -14.28 -60.22
C ARG A 218 3.16 -14.74 -61.44
N ARG A 219 1.85 -14.57 -61.40
CA ARG A 219 0.94 -14.95 -62.53
C ARG A 219 1.07 -14.02 -63.73
N LEU A 220 1.36 -12.74 -63.49
CA LEU A 220 1.49 -11.70 -64.52
C LEU A 220 2.88 -11.73 -65.19
N ALA A 221 3.96 -12.18 -64.52
CA ALA A 221 5.31 -12.12 -64.98
C ALA A 221 5.58 -12.76 -66.36
N GLY A 222 4.80 -13.78 -66.77
CA GLY A 222 4.91 -14.44 -68.08
C GLY A 222 4.01 -13.86 -69.16
N ARG A 223 3.16 -12.87 -68.84
CA ARG A 223 2.11 -12.34 -69.76
C ARG A 223 2.20 -10.84 -69.88
N ASP A 224 2.45 -10.14 -68.83
CA ASP A 224 2.51 -8.69 -68.75
C ASP A 224 3.56 -8.29 -67.68
N LEU A 225 4.76 -7.99 -68.11
CA LEU A 225 5.88 -7.68 -67.24
C LEU A 225 5.68 -6.35 -66.50
N ASP A 226 5.08 -5.34 -67.16
CA ASP A 226 4.86 -4.03 -66.56
C ASP A 226 3.82 -4.11 -65.45
N ALA A 227 2.77 -4.86 -65.66
CA ALA A 227 1.78 -5.12 -64.60
C ALA A 227 2.38 -5.95 -63.43
N ALA A 228 3.27 -6.88 -63.71
CA ALA A 228 3.97 -7.63 -62.63
C ALA A 228 4.89 -6.72 -61.80
N LEU A 229 5.63 -5.82 -62.46
CA LEU A 229 6.49 -4.85 -61.77
C LEU A 229 5.67 -3.86 -60.94
N ALA A 230 4.52 -3.44 -61.40
CA ALA A 230 3.60 -2.62 -60.62
C ALA A 230 3.16 -3.30 -59.31
N GLN A 231 2.83 -4.62 -59.34
CA GLN A 231 2.51 -5.38 -58.12
C GLN A 231 3.67 -5.47 -57.12
N ILE A 232 4.92 -5.57 -57.67
CA ILE A 232 6.14 -5.59 -56.82
C ILE A 232 6.31 -4.21 -56.13
N GLY A 233 6.12 -3.10 -56.86
CA GLY A 233 6.16 -1.75 -56.31
C GLY A 233 5.12 -1.54 -55.19
N ASP A 234 3.93 -2.09 -55.39
CA ASP A 234 2.87 -2.05 -54.37
C ASP A 234 3.26 -2.85 -53.12
N ILE A 235 3.90 -4.03 -53.27
CA ILE A 235 4.39 -4.84 -52.14
C ILE A 235 5.43 -4.03 -51.33
N GLU A 236 6.36 -3.36 -52.01
CA GLU A 236 7.38 -2.55 -51.39
C GLU A 236 6.75 -1.38 -50.61
N SER A 237 5.77 -0.70 -51.19
CA SER A 237 5.02 0.40 -50.54
C SER A 237 4.31 -0.06 -49.28
N VAL A 238 3.52 -1.15 -49.39
CA VAL A 238 2.78 -1.75 -48.23
C VAL A 238 3.76 -2.18 -47.12
N GLY A 239 4.89 -2.80 -47.51
CA GLY A 239 5.92 -3.20 -46.53
C GLY A 239 6.56 -2.01 -45.82
N ARG A 240 6.89 -0.94 -46.53
CA ARG A 240 7.44 0.31 -45.93
C ARG A 240 6.44 0.98 -44.99
N GLN A 241 5.18 1.02 -45.40
CA GLN A 241 4.13 1.61 -44.57
C GLN A 241 3.93 0.80 -43.27
N ALA A 242 3.83 -0.51 -43.34
CA ALA A 242 3.71 -1.36 -42.18
C ALA A 242 4.90 -1.23 -41.20
N LEU A 243 6.13 -1.16 -41.72
CA LEU A 243 7.32 -0.93 -40.90
C LEU A 243 7.25 0.43 -40.16
N THR A 244 6.68 1.45 -40.78
CA THR A 244 6.50 2.77 -40.17
C THR A 244 5.44 2.69 -39.06
N GLU A 245 4.27 2.09 -39.34
CA GLU A 245 3.19 1.93 -38.36
C GLU A 245 3.64 1.09 -37.15
N ILE A 246 4.40 0.00 -37.36
CA ILE A 246 4.95 -0.81 -36.27
C ILE A 246 5.97 0.02 -35.46
N ARG A 247 6.84 0.78 -36.11
CA ARG A 247 7.78 1.64 -35.41
C ARG A 247 7.05 2.70 -34.59
N GLU A 248 6.04 3.34 -35.13
CA GLU A 248 5.22 4.30 -34.41
C GLU A 248 4.51 3.67 -33.21
N ALA A 249 3.91 2.49 -33.39
CA ALA A 249 3.27 1.75 -32.31
C ALA A 249 4.27 1.33 -31.20
N VAL A 250 5.46 0.84 -31.57
CA VAL A 250 6.50 0.44 -30.62
C VAL A 250 7.21 1.64 -30.01
N THR A 251 7.44 2.70 -30.79
CA THR A 251 8.14 3.91 -30.37
C THR A 251 7.22 4.79 -29.50
N GLY A 252 5.94 4.88 -29.82
CA GLY A 252 4.93 5.51 -28.97
C GLY A 252 4.88 4.92 -27.55
N TYR A 253 5.29 3.66 -27.41
CA TYR A 253 5.41 2.97 -26.12
C TYR A 253 6.81 3.13 -25.44
N ARG A 254 7.86 3.49 -26.20
CA ARG A 254 9.26 3.52 -25.72
C ARG A 254 9.93 4.90 -25.68
N GLU A 255 9.48 5.86 -26.48
CA GLU A 255 10.17 7.14 -26.66
C GLU A 255 9.36 8.35 -26.21
N GLY A 256 8.82 8.30 -25.01
CA GLY A 256 8.29 9.48 -24.34
C GLY A 256 9.34 10.27 -23.58
N SER A 257 10.61 10.35 -24.04
CA SER A 257 11.56 11.28 -23.44
C SER A 257 11.14 12.70 -23.81
N LEU A 258 10.91 13.52 -22.78
CA LEU A 258 10.58 14.94 -22.95
C LEU A 258 11.58 15.66 -23.87
N SER A 259 12.86 15.30 -23.79
CA SER A 259 13.92 15.88 -24.64
C SER A 259 13.72 15.60 -26.12
N THR A 260 13.33 14.39 -26.48
CA THR A 260 13.02 14.00 -27.87
C THR A 260 11.80 14.75 -28.41
N GLU A 261 10.73 14.84 -27.59
CA GLU A 261 9.52 15.57 -27.98
C GLU A 261 9.78 17.08 -28.12
N LEU A 262 10.60 17.69 -27.26
CA LEU A 262 11.00 19.08 -27.39
C LEU A 262 11.84 19.35 -28.66
N THR A 263 12.66 18.39 -29.08
CA THR A 263 13.41 18.50 -30.35
C THR A 263 12.47 18.45 -31.55
N ARG A 264 11.51 17.51 -31.56
CA ARG A 264 10.47 17.41 -32.61
C ARG A 264 9.60 18.66 -32.64
N ALA A 265 9.21 19.17 -31.44
CA ALA A 265 8.43 20.40 -31.30
C ALA A 265 9.11 21.59 -31.94
N ARG A 266 10.42 21.77 -31.68
CA ARG A 266 11.22 22.86 -32.32
C ARG A 266 11.20 22.78 -33.84
N SER A 267 11.40 21.56 -34.38
CA SER A 267 11.40 21.37 -35.82
C SER A 267 10.02 21.64 -36.45
N ALA A 268 8.93 21.18 -35.83
CA ALA A 268 7.58 21.36 -36.30
C ALA A 268 7.14 22.84 -36.24
N LEU A 269 7.44 23.55 -35.15
CA LEU A 269 7.11 24.95 -34.98
C LEU A 269 7.95 25.85 -35.91
N ALA A 270 9.23 25.53 -36.12
CA ALA A 270 10.07 26.24 -37.09
C ALA A 270 9.53 26.09 -38.52
N ALA A 271 9.05 24.92 -38.91
CA ALA A 271 8.39 24.71 -40.21
C ALA A 271 7.08 25.50 -40.36
N ALA A 272 6.39 25.78 -39.25
CA ALA A 272 5.20 26.64 -39.19
C ALA A 272 5.52 28.15 -38.99
N SER A 273 6.78 28.54 -39.04
CA SER A 273 7.25 29.93 -38.80
C SER A 273 6.91 30.45 -37.39
N VAL A 274 6.83 29.57 -36.41
CA VAL A 274 6.61 29.89 -34.99
C VAL A 274 7.91 29.69 -34.22
N GLU A 275 8.34 30.71 -33.48
CA GLU A 275 9.58 30.67 -32.68
C GLU A 275 9.28 30.03 -31.29
N PRO A 276 9.82 28.83 -30.97
CA PRO A 276 9.59 28.21 -29.69
C PRO A 276 10.56 28.71 -28.61
N VAL A 277 10.04 29.18 -27.48
CA VAL A 277 10.84 29.49 -26.29
C VAL A 277 10.70 28.39 -25.27
N VAL A 278 11.77 27.64 -25.04
CA VAL A 278 11.79 26.53 -24.07
C VAL A 278 12.69 26.88 -22.88
N ARG A 279 12.13 26.93 -21.70
CA ARG A 279 12.86 27.13 -20.43
C ARG A 279 12.78 25.84 -19.60
N GLN A 280 13.92 25.27 -19.29
CA GLN A 280 14.02 24.04 -18.48
C GLN A 280 14.78 24.37 -17.20
N SER A 281 14.23 23.99 -16.05
CA SER A 281 14.86 24.12 -14.74
C SER A 281 14.35 23.05 -13.79
N GLY A 282 15.18 22.59 -12.86
CA GLY A 282 14.82 21.61 -11.83
C GLY A 282 15.61 20.32 -11.90
N ALA A 283 15.29 19.41 -10.98
CA ALA A 283 15.89 18.08 -10.91
C ALA A 283 15.38 17.16 -12.04
N PRO A 284 16.13 16.10 -12.41
CA PRO A 284 15.67 15.11 -13.38
C PRO A 284 14.31 14.53 -12.99
N LEU A 285 13.41 14.45 -13.97
CA LEU A 285 12.04 13.96 -13.78
C LEU A 285 12.01 12.43 -13.67
N ALA A 286 11.00 11.90 -12.96
CA ALA A 286 10.71 10.47 -13.02
C ALA A 286 10.26 10.06 -14.43
N PRO A 287 10.64 8.86 -14.95
CA PRO A 287 10.34 8.45 -16.32
C PRO A 287 8.87 8.55 -16.72
N GLN A 288 7.96 8.29 -15.79
CA GLN A 288 6.51 8.42 -16.01
C GLN A 288 6.06 9.87 -16.19
N THR A 289 6.65 10.80 -15.43
CA THR A 289 6.37 12.24 -15.52
C THR A 289 6.95 12.81 -16.83
N GLU A 290 8.12 12.34 -17.23
CA GLU A 290 8.80 12.74 -18.45
C GLU A 290 7.98 12.32 -19.69
N ALA A 291 7.46 11.09 -19.71
CA ALA A 291 6.58 10.59 -20.76
C ALA A 291 5.26 11.37 -20.85
N LEU A 292 4.64 11.70 -19.69
CA LEU A 292 3.41 12.49 -19.66
C LEU A 292 3.63 13.91 -20.20
N LEU A 293 4.70 14.56 -19.80
CA LEU A 293 5.04 15.91 -20.30
C LEU A 293 5.38 15.89 -21.79
N GLY A 294 6.05 14.84 -22.28
CA GLY A 294 6.29 14.65 -23.71
C GLY A 294 4.99 14.60 -24.50
N TRP A 295 3.98 13.87 -24.01
CA TRP A 295 2.66 13.84 -24.65
C TRP A 295 1.98 15.22 -24.64
N VAL A 296 2.03 15.95 -23.52
CA VAL A 296 1.46 17.31 -23.43
C VAL A 296 2.12 18.25 -24.42
N VAL A 297 3.45 18.20 -24.58
CA VAL A 297 4.19 19.01 -25.56
C VAL A 297 3.75 18.69 -26.98
N ARG A 298 3.63 17.40 -27.33
CA ARG A 298 3.17 16.96 -28.65
C ARG A 298 1.79 17.51 -28.98
N GLU A 299 0.83 17.34 -28.05
CA GLU A 299 -0.54 17.83 -28.23
C GLU A 299 -0.60 19.35 -28.36
N ALA A 300 0.15 20.08 -27.51
CA ALA A 300 0.22 21.53 -27.58
C ALA A 300 0.77 22.02 -28.93
N VAL A 301 1.85 21.41 -29.43
CA VAL A 301 2.46 21.78 -30.74
C VAL A 301 1.50 21.45 -31.89
N THR A 302 0.81 20.29 -31.82
CA THR A 302 -0.19 19.90 -32.85
C THR A 302 -1.31 20.94 -32.91
N ASN A 303 -1.78 21.42 -31.75
CA ASN A 303 -2.82 22.46 -31.70
C ASN A 303 -2.34 23.79 -32.25
N VAL A 304 -1.11 24.21 -31.93
CA VAL A 304 -0.53 25.47 -32.45
C VAL A 304 -0.32 25.44 -33.98
N VAL A 305 0.09 24.28 -34.53
CA VAL A 305 0.31 24.15 -35.98
C VAL A 305 -1.02 24.01 -36.74
N ARG A 306 -2.09 23.55 -36.08
CA ARG A 306 -3.40 23.38 -36.70
C ARG A 306 -4.29 24.63 -36.66
N HIS A 307 -4.08 25.52 -35.73
CA HIS A 307 -4.85 26.75 -35.50
C HIS A 307 -3.98 28.00 -35.55
#